data_5e2bdfe488e6f255634b876b0fca522c
#
_entry.id   5e2bdfe488e6f255634b876b0fca522c
#
_cell.length_a   1.000
_cell.length_b   1.000
_cell.length_c   1.000
_cell.angle_alpha   90.00
_cell.angle_beta   90.00
_cell.angle_gamma   90.00
#
_symmetry.space_group_name_H-M   'P 1'
#
loop_
_entity.id
_entity.type
_entity.pdbx_description
1 polymer ?
#
loop_
_entity_poly.entity_id
_entity_poly.type
_entity_poly.pdbx_seq_one_letter_code
_entity_poly.pdbx_strand_id
1 'polypeptide(L)'
;MAGVESHSFDSPDETRTPDKTRIELVRMPGASAARFTLEPGSRWSECIKPVAGTDSCQARHVGVVRGGRLGVRHEDGTEIELTPGDAYVIEPGHDAWVVGDEPFVGYEFESKSAEDYARG
;
A
#
# COMPACT_ATOMS: atom_id res chain seq x y z
N MET A 1 -4.35 -12.23 -27.27
CA MET A 1 -4.54 -11.19 -26.21
C MET A 1 -5.77 -10.37 -26.53
N ALA A 2 -6.63 -10.15 -25.53
CA ALA A 2 -7.78 -9.27 -25.67
C ALA A 2 -7.30 -7.81 -25.73
N GLY A 3 -8.02 -6.96 -26.49
CA GLY A 3 -7.70 -5.55 -26.54
C GLY A 3 -8.15 -4.78 -25.30
N VAL A 4 -9.02 -5.37 -24.48
CA VAL A 4 -9.49 -4.79 -23.23
C VAL A 4 -9.60 -5.91 -22.20
N GLU A 5 -9.18 -5.62 -20.98
CA GLU A 5 -9.20 -6.60 -19.89
C GLU A 5 -9.49 -5.89 -18.58
N SER A 6 -10.27 -6.52 -17.70
CA SER A 6 -10.51 -6.00 -16.36
C SER A 6 -10.44 -7.12 -15.34
N HIS A 7 -9.98 -6.78 -14.14
CA HIS A 7 -9.91 -7.69 -13.01
C HIS A 7 -10.52 -7.02 -11.79
N SER A 8 -11.14 -7.82 -10.92
CA SER A 8 -11.75 -7.29 -9.71
C SER A 8 -10.86 -7.54 -8.50
N PHE A 9 -10.72 -6.53 -7.63
CA PHE A 9 -10.06 -6.72 -6.34
C PHE A 9 -10.85 -7.65 -5.42
N ASP A 10 -12.14 -7.90 -5.72
CA ASP A 10 -12.95 -8.85 -4.94
C ASP A 10 -12.65 -10.30 -5.34
N SER A 11 -11.93 -10.50 -6.43
CA SER A 11 -11.45 -11.80 -6.89
C SER A 11 -9.96 -11.67 -7.23
N PRO A 12 -9.12 -11.37 -6.22
CA PRO A 12 -7.72 -11.07 -6.48
C PRO A 12 -6.93 -12.30 -6.89
N ASP A 13 -5.82 -12.08 -7.59
CA ASP A 13 -4.87 -13.13 -7.92
C ASP A 13 -4.08 -13.56 -6.68
N GLU A 14 -3.88 -12.64 -5.76
CA GLU A 14 -3.17 -12.90 -4.50
C GLU A 14 -3.71 -11.99 -3.41
N THR A 15 -3.78 -12.50 -2.18
CA THR A 15 -4.12 -11.73 -1.00
C THR A 15 -3.03 -11.92 0.05
N ARG A 16 -2.56 -10.82 0.64
CA ARG A 16 -1.58 -10.81 1.73
C ARG A 16 -2.21 -10.15 2.93
N THR A 17 -2.05 -10.77 4.11
CA THR A 17 -2.70 -10.29 5.33
C THR A 17 -1.70 -10.21 6.49
N PRO A 18 -0.67 -9.33 6.40
CA PRO A 18 0.14 -9.05 7.59
C PRO A 18 -0.72 -8.38 8.65
N ASP A 19 -0.18 -8.20 9.85
CA ASP A 19 -0.92 -7.64 10.96
C ASP A 19 -1.63 -6.34 10.59
N LYS A 20 -2.94 -6.24 10.88
CA LYS A 20 -3.79 -5.07 10.63
C LYS A 20 -3.77 -4.58 9.18
N THR A 21 -3.45 -5.46 8.25
CA THR A 21 -3.22 -5.11 6.84
C THR A 21 -3.86 -6.15 5.94
N ARG A 22 -4.47 -5.68 4.84
CA ARG A 22 -4.95 -6.54 3.78
C ARG A 22 -4.52 -5.94 2.45
N ILE A 23 -3.86 -6.73 1.64
CA ILE A 23 -3.39 -6.33 0.30
C ILE A 23 -3.94 -7.32 -0.69
N GLU A 24 -4.75 -6.82 -1.62
CA GLU A 24 -5.34 -7.63 -2.69
C GLU A 24 -4.68 -7.22 -3.99
N LEU A 25 -4.07 -8.19 -4.67
CA LEU A 25 -3.30 -7.96 -5.89
C LEU A 25 -4.04 -8.53 -7.10
N VAL A 26 -4.10 -7.75 -8.16
CA VAL A 26 -4.54 -8.21 -9.47
C VAL A 26 -3.40 -8.02 -10.47
N ARG A 27 -3.18 -9.05 -11.31
CA ARG A 27 -2.11 -9.05 -12.30
C ARG A 27 -2.71 -9.06 -13.68
N MET A 28 -2.28 -8.11 -14.50
CA MET A 28 -2.74 -7.95 -15.86
C MET A 28 -1.52 -7.88 -16.78
N PRO A 29 -1.68 -8.13 -18.09
CA PRO A 29 -0.54 -8.00 -19.00
C PRO A 29 0.09 -6.61 -18.93
N GLY A 30 1.36 -6.54 -18.52
CA GLY A 30 2.11 -5.29 -18.44
C GLY A 30 1.75 -4.38 -17.27
N ALA A 31 0.84 -4.79 -16.37
CA ALA A 31 0.44 -3.94 -15.25
C ALA A 31 -0.02 -4.79 -14.07
N SER A 32 0.24 -4.29 -12.88
CA SER A 32 -0.32 -4.86 -11.66
C SER A 32 -0.94 -3.74 -10.84
N ALA A 33 -1.96 -4.07 -10.08
CA ALA A 33 -2.61 -3.12 -9.20
C ALA A 33 -2.88 -3.78 -7.85
N ALA A 34 -2.93 -2.98 -6.80
CA ALA A 34 -3.20 -3.48 -5.46
C ALA A 34 -4.19 -2.56 -4.74
N ARG A 35 -5.07 -3.17 -3.96
CA ARG A 35 -5.90 -2.46 -3.01
C ARG A 35 -5.32 -2.71 -1.62
N PHE A 36 -4.88 -1.65 -0.97
CA PHE A 36 -4.36 -1.68 0.39
C PHE A 36 -5.45 -1.26 1.35
N THR A 37 -5.71 -2.09 2.36
CA THR A 37 -6.60 -1.74 3.47
C THR A 37 -5.79 -1.87 4.75
N LEU A 38 -5.59 -0.76 5.44
CA LEU A 38 -4.84 -0.71 6.69
C LEU A 38 -5.79 -0.33 7.80
N GLU A 39 -5.88 -1.17 8.82
CA GLU A 39 -6.80 -0.96 9.93
C GLU A 39 -6.30 0.14 10.87
N PRO A 40 -7.21 0.77 11.64
CA PRO A 40 -6.81 1.70 12.69
C PRO A 40 -5.79 1.07 13.63
N GLY A 41 -4.77 1.84 14.00
CA GLY A 41 -3.66 1.34 14.81
C GLY A 41 -2.53 0.70 14.01
N SER A 42 -2.70 0.55 12.70
CA SER A 42 -1.63 0.03 11.85
C SER A 42 -0.49 1.03 11.72
N ARG A 43 0.74 0.52 11.85
CA ARG A 43 1.97 1.28 11.62
C ARG A 43 2.97 0.33 10.97
N TRP A 44 3.58 0.74 9.87
CA TRP A 44 4.51 -0.12 9.12
C TRP A 44 5.61 -0.69 10.02
N SER A 45 6.23 0.15 10.85
CA SER A 45 7.33 -0.28 11.72
C SER A 45 6.94 -1.32 12.77
N GLU A 46 5.63 -1.48 13.03
CA GLU A 46 5.13 -2.48 13.97
C GLU A 46 4.52 -3.70 13.28
N CYS A 47 3.79 -3.49 12.19
CA CYS A 47 2.98 -4.52 11.56
C CYS A 47 3.66 -5.20 10.38
N ILE A 48 4.46 -4.45 9.61
CA ILE A 48 5.08 -4.94 8.38
C ILE A 48 6.58 -5.17 8.55
N LYS A 49 7.25 -4.33 9.32
CA LYS A 49 8.70 -4.44 9.53
C LYS A 49 9.15 -5.85 9.95
N PRO A 50 8.43 -6.55 10.85
CA PRO A 50 8.83 -7.92 11.21
C PRO A 50 8.83 -8.88 10.03
N VAL A 51 7.97 -8.64 9.03
CA VAL A 51 7.90 -9.45 7.81
C VAL A 51 8.93 -8.98 6.79
N ALA A 52 9.06 -7.66 6.62
CA ALA A 52 9.95 -7.07 5.62
C ALA A 52 11.44 -7.22 5.98
N GLY A 53 11.77 -7.16 7.27
CA GLY A 53 13.15 -7.33 7.73
C GLY A 53 14.04 -6.13 7.50
N THR A 54 13.50 -4.95 7.19
CA THR A 54 14.25 -3.71 6.98
C THR A 54 13.87 -2.68 8.03
N ASP A 55 14.69 -1.66 8.25
CA ASP A 55 14.43 -0.62 9.25
C ASP A 55 13.31 0.33 8.85
N SER A 56 13.12 0.51 7.54
CA SER A 56 12.04 1.32 6.97
C SER A 56 11.51 0.62 5.73
N CYS A 57 10.32 1.04 5.27
CA CYS A 57 9.74 0.43 4.08
C CYS A 57 10.57 0.80 2.84
N GLN A 58 11.01 -0.21 2.11
CA GLN A 58 11.85 -0.04 0.92
C GLN A 58 11.06 -0.16 -0.38
N ALA A 59 9.74 -0.27 -0.30
CA ALA A 59 8.89 -0.28 -1.48
C ALA A 59 8.60 1.15 -1.92
N ARG A 60 8.54 1.36 -3.24
CA ARG A 60 8.07 2.61 -3.82
C ARG A 60 6.58 2.47 -4.09
N HIS A 61 5.81 3.43 -3.62
CA HIS A 61 4.35 3.42 -3.76
C HIS A 61 3.90 4.53 -4.68
N VAL A 62 3.04 4.21 -5.64
CA VAL A 62 2.36 5.17 -6.50
C VAL A 62 0.89 4.82 -6.48
N GLY A 63 0.06 5.74 -6.04
CA GLY A 63 -1.35 5.42 -5.89
C GLY A 63 -2.24 6.60 -5.60
N VAL A 64 -3.45 6.28 -5.17
CA VAL A 64 -4.48 7.26 -4.82
C VAL A 64 -5.23 6.80 -3.58
N VAL A 65 -5.54 7.74 -2.69
CA VAL A 65 -6.32 7.47 -1.48
C VAL A 65 -7.80 7.41 -1.82
N ARG A 66 -8.43 6.30 -1.48
CA ARG A 66 -9.88 6.16 -1.60
C ARG A 66 -10.59 6.54 -0.31
N GLY A 67 -10.05 6.16 0.84
CA GLY A 67 -10.68 6.42 2.13
C GLY A 67 -9.68 6.40 3.27
N GLY A 68 -10.06 6.99 4.39
CA GLY A 68 -9.21 7.09 5.56
C GLY A 68 -8.07 8.09 5.39
N ARG A 69 -7.17 8.11 6.36
CA ARG A 69 -6.02 9.02 6.35
C ARG A 69 -4.76 8.25 6.73
N LEU A 70 -3.65 8.58 6.07
CA LEU A 70 -2.37 7.92 6.32
C LEU A 70 -1.31 8.96 6.59
N GLY A 71 -0.63 8.85 7.73
CA GLY A 71 0.58 9.61 8.00
C GLY A 71 1.77 8.89 7.39
N VAL A 72 2.67 9.63 6.77
CA VAL A 72 3.89 9.08 6.16
C VAL A 72 5.07 9.95 6.55
N ARG A 73 6.14 9.34 7.02
CA ARG A 73 7.39 10.01 7.33
C ARG A 73 8.54 9.34 6.61
N HIS A 74 9.30 10.14 5.87
CA HIS A 74 10.48 9.67 5.17
C HIS A 74 11.76 9.93 5.97
N GLU A 75 12.78 9.14 5.73
CA GLU A 75 14.10 9.30 6.38
C GLU A 75 14.74 10.66 6.09
N ASP A 76 14.35 11.33 4.99
CA ASP A 76 14.84 12.67 4.67
C ASP A 76 14.22 13.77 5.54
N GLY A 77 13.30 13.41 6.45
CA GLY A 77 12.62 14.35 7.35
C GLY A 77 11.27 14.83 6.88
N THR A 78 10.88 14.53 5.64
CA THR A 78 9.56 14.91 5.13
C THR A 78 8.48 14.09 5.84
N GLU A 79 7.42 14.77 6.26
CA GLU A 79 6.25 14.12 6.86
C GLU A 79 5.00 14.76 6.30
N ILE A 80 4.05 13.92 5.86
CA ILE A 80 2.79 14.37 5.29
C ILE A 80 1.64 13.51 5.80
N GLU A 81 0.42 14.01 5.64
CA GLU A 81 -0.78 13.23 5.85
C GLU A 81 -1.52 13.13 4.51
N LEU A 82 -1.82 11.90 4.11
CA LEU A 82 -2.58 11.61 2.90
C LEU A 82 -4.06 11.53 3.27
N THR A 83 -4.91 12.17 2.46
CA THR A 83 -6.35 12.21 2.67
C THR A 83 -7.09 11.76 1.42
N PRO A 84 -8.39 11.40 1.50
CA PRO A 84 -9.12 10.89 0.35
C PRO A 84 -9.06 11.85 -0.83
N GLY A 85 -8.79 11.30 -2.01
CA GLY A 85 -8.63 12.06 -3.25
C GLY A 85 -7.19 12.44 -3.57
N ASP A 86 -6.26 12.28 -2.63
CA ASP A 86 -4.85 12.55 -2.90
C ASP A 86 -4.24 11.45 -3.76
N ALA A 87 -3.49 11.86 -4.79
CA ALA A 87 -2.56 10.97 -5.47
C ALA A 87 -1.22 11.10 -4.77
N TYR A 88 -0.47 10.02 -4.68
CA TYR A 88 0.78 10.02 -3.91
C TYR A 88 1.89 9.24 -4.59
N VAL A 89 3.10 9.67 -4.31
CA VAL A 89 4.33 8.90 -4.53
C VAL A 89 5.05 8.85 -3.19
N ILE A 90 5.41 7.66 -2.75
CA ILE A 90 6.16 7.45 -1.53
C ILE A 90 7.43 6.69 -1.89
N GLU A 91 8.57 7.36 -1.77
CA GLU A 91 9.85 6.75 -2.11
C GLU A 91 10.31 5.78 -1.01
N PRO A 92 11.17 4.80 -1.34
CA PRO A 92 11.74 3.90 -0.32
C PRO A 92 12.40 4.69 0.82
N GLY A 93 12.34 4.13 2.03
CA GLY A 93 12.92 4.77 3.21
C GLY A 93 11.89 5.50 4.06
N HIS A 94 10.68 4.96 4.16
CA HIS A 94 9.59 5.60 4.91
C HIS A 94 8.97 4.68 5.96
N ASP A 95 8.28 5.30 6.91
CA ASP A 95 7.32 4.65 7.80
C ASP A 95 5.94 5.27 7.52
N ALA A 96 4.88 4.54 7.83
CA ALA A 96 3.52 4.99 7.62
C ALA A 96 2.61 4.45 8.71
N TRP A 97 1.55 5.20 9.03
CA TRP A 97 0.60 4.82 10.07
C TRP A 97 -0.79 5.36 9.75
N VAL A 98 -1.81 4.63 10.16
CA VAL A 98 -3.20 5.07 10.00
C VAL A 98 -3.52 6.16 11.00
N VAL A 99 -4.12 7.24 10.53
CA VAL A 99 -4.55 8.38 11.36
C VAL A 99 -6.05 8.25 11.59
N GLY A 100 -6.46 8.29 12.85
CA GLY A 100 -7.88 8.25 13.21
C GLY A 100 -8.45 6.85 13.32
N ASP A 101 -9.78 6.76 13.29
CA ASP A 101 -10.53 5.53 13.62
C ASP A 101 -11.05 4.78 12.40
N GLU A 102 -10.80 5.28 11.20
CA GLU A 102 -11.26 4.65 9.97
C GLU A 102 -10.10 3.93 9.28
N PRO A 103 -10.35 2.79 8.62
CA PRO A 103 -9.33 2.14 7.83
C PRO A 103 -8.84 3.05 6.71
N PHE A 104 -7.55 2.98 6.42
CA PHE A 104 -7.00 3.61 5.22
C PHE A 104 -7.20 2.64 4.05
N VAL A 105 -7.72 3.14 2.93
CA VAL A 105 -7.85 2.37 1.70
C VAL A 105 -7.16 3.14 0.58
N GLY A 106 -6.16 2.52 -0.03
CA GLY A 106 -5.44 3.09 -1.16
C GLY A 106 -5.37 2.10 -2.32
N TYR A 107 -5.42 2.63 -3.54
CA TYR A 107 -5.18 1.85 -4.74
C TYR A 107 -3.80 2.21 -5.28
N GLU A 108 -2.99 1.19 -5.55
CA GLU A 108 -1.64 1.39 -6.08
C GLU A 108 -1.49 0.68 -7.41
N PHE A 109 -0.74 1.30 -8.31
CA PHE A 109 -0.64 0.88 -9.70
C PHE A 109 0.80 0.65 -10.16
N GLU A 110 1.77 0.88 -9.28
CA GLU A 110 3.16 0.59 -9.57
C GLU A 110 3.38 -0.91 -9.42
N SER A 111 3.66 -1.60 -10.51
CA SER A 111 3.73 -3.06 -10.50
C SER A 111 4.74 -3.60 -9.50
N LYS A 112 5.87 -2.92 -9.34
CA LYS A 112 6.91 -3.39 -8.42
C LYS A 112 6.48 -3.24 -6.96
N SER A 113 5.92 -2.12 -6.57
CA SER A 113 5.47 -1.93 -5.19
C SER A 113 4.28 -2.86 -4.89
N ALA A 114 3.36 -2.99 -5.84
CA ALA A 114 2.22 -3.89 -5.67
C ALA A 114 2.67 -5.34 -5.49
N GLU A 115 3.68 -5.77 -6.25
CA GLU A 115 4.21 -7.13 -6.16
C GLU A 115 5.05 -7.37 -4.90
N ASP A 116 5.84 -6.40 -4.49
CA ASP A 116 6.89 -6.60 -3.48
C ASP A 116 6.47 -6.18 -2.07
N TYR A 117 5.40 -5.39 -1.91
CA TYR A 117 4.99 -4.89 -0.61
C TYR A 117 4.63 -6.05 0.34
N ALA A 118 5.19 -5.99 1.55
CA ALA A 118 4.96 -6.99 2.59
C ALA A 118 5.27 -8.43 2.16
N ARG A 119 6.13 -8.60 1.19
CA ARG A 119 6.63 -9.92 0.82
C ARG A 119 7.64 -10.35 1.86
N GLY A 120 7.29 -11.33 2.63
CA GLY A 120 8.10 -11.85 3.70
C GLY A 120 9.12 -12.88 3.28
#